data_d4957611e402c3ee9cd5d48537c4d5e9
#
_entry.id   d4957611e402c3ee9cd5d48537c4d5e9
#
_cell.length_a   1.000
_cell.length_b   1.000
_cell.length_c   1.000
_cell.angle_alpha   90.00
_cell.angle_beta   90.00
_cell.angle_gamma   90.00
#
_symmetry.space_group_name_H-M   'P 1'
#
loop_
_entity.id
_entity.type
_entity.pdbx_description
1 polymer ?
#
loop_
_entity_poly.entity_id
_entity_poly.type
_entity_poly.pdbx_seq_one_letter_code
_entity_poly.pdbx_strand_id
1 'polypeptide(L)'
;MKKFIAALLAGLTLFTLVGCSGGSKADSSTPKDYSQIIHDARSDEDNEYDMIFTKGEDGKFTAIDGYSAEYEADQLNEEIRDILMPLLNLEDGQYTTFAASISSMMVRSYAVAIVKPAEGKTDEVKAALEAYVASEQQSME
;
A
#
# COMPACT_ATOMS: atom_id res chain seq x y z
N MET A 1 27.61 46.13 18.10
CA MET A 1 26.20 45.73 18.22
C MET A 1 25.62 45.09 16.94
N LYS A 2 26.42 44.75 15.93
CA LYS A 2 25.93 44.13 14.67
C LYS A 2 26.13 42.60 14.55
N LYS A 3 26.65 41.95 15.61
CA LYS A 3 26.98 40.50 15.55
C LYS A 3 25.97 39.63 16.33
N PHE A 4 25.00 40.20 17.05
CA PHE A 4 24.02 39.45 17.82
C PHE A 4 22.69 39.19 17.08
N ILE A 5 22.44 39.88 15.94
CA ILE A 5 21.20 39.75 15.20
C ILE A 5 21.25 38.53 14.23
N ALA A 6 22.44 38.12 13.81
CA ALA A 6 22.59 36.97 12.90
C ALA A 6 22.41 35.59 13.59
N ALA A 7 22.59 35.51 14.92
CA ALA A 7 22.42 34.28 15.65
C ALA A 7 20.94 33.96 15.99
N LEU A 8 20.09 34.98 15.96
CA LEU A 8 18.67 34.82 16.32
C LEU A 8 17.81 34.34 15.12
N LEU A 9 18.28 34.59 13.90
CA LEU A 9 17.60 34.17 12.67
C LEU A 9 17.90 32.72 12.28
N ALA A 10 19.04 32.17 12.73
CA ALA A 10 19.38 30.76 12.49
C ALA A 10 18.63 29.78 13.42
N GLY A 11 18.15 30.28 14.56
CA GLY A 11 17.39 29.46 15.54
C GLY A 11 15.91 29.30 15.20
N LEU A 12 15.37 30.17 14.34
CA LEU A 12 13.94 30.18 14.05
C LEU A 12 13.53 29.24 12.91
N THR A 13 14.50 28.82 12.08
CA THR A 13 14.25 27.92 10.95
C THR A 13 14.25 26.44 11.32
N LEU A 14 14.68 26.09 12.54
CA LEU A 14 14.69 24.70 13.04
C LEU A 14 13.39 24.29 13.73
N PHE A 15 12.48 25.23 13.99
CA PHE A 15 11.23 24.92 14.70
C PHE A 15 10.02 24.63 13.79
N THR A 16 10.14 24.81 12.47
CA THR A 16 9.02 24.57 11.55
C THR A 16 8.92 23.12 11.03
N LEU A 17 9.83 22.23 11.44
CA LEU A 17 9.80 20.81 11.06
C LEU A 17 9.27 19.88 12.15
N VAL A 18 8.82 20.41 13.29
CA VAL A 18 8.28 19.60 14.41
C VAL A 18 6.75 19.68 14.51
N GLY A 19 6.09 20.24 13.52
CA GLY A 19 4.63 20.46 13.52
C GLY A 19 3.78 19.34 12.90
N CYS A 20 4.31 18.13 12.66
CA CYS A 20 3.53 16.95 12.29
C CYS A 20 4.07 15.71 12.99
N SER A 21 3.99 15.68 14.31
CA SER A 21 4.33 14.50 15.07
C SER A 21 3.28 14.28 16.16
N GLY A 22 2.10 13.97 15.69
CA GLY A 22 1.14 13.21 16.47
C GLY A 22 1.19 11.77 15.95
N GLY A 23 2.22 11.03 16.26
CA GLY A 23 2.35 9.64 15.85
C GLY A 23 3.66 9.08 16.38
N SER A 24 3.59 7.98 17.09
CA SER A 24 4.70 7.17 17.55
C SER A 24 5.81 7.15 16.52
N LYS A 25 7.06 7.33 16.93
CA LYS A 25 8.23 7.03 16.11
C LYS A 25 8.07 5.59 15.63
N ALA A 26 7.65 5.42 14.40
CA ALA A 26 7.73 4.14 13.74
C ALA A 26 9.22 3.80 13.68
N ASP A 27 9.62 2.79 14.41
CA ASP A 27 10.95 2.23 14.32
C ASP A 27 11.12 1.75 12.89
N SER A 28 11.96 2.41 12.12
CA SER A 28 12.17 2.12 10.70
C SER A 28 12.88 0.79 10.45
N SER A 29 13.19 0.05 11.52
CA SER A 29 13.88 -1.24 11.48
C SER A 29 12.94 -2.44 11.40
N THR A 30 11.65 -2.28 11.69
CA THR A 30 10.67 -3.37 11.58
C THR A 30 10.02 -3.34 10.21
N PRO A 31 10.02 -4.45 9.45
CA PRO A 31 9.29 -4.54 8.20
C PRO A 31 7.82 -4.18 8.44
N LYS A 32 7.29 -3.26 7.64
CA LYS A 32 5.89 -2.88 7.74
C LYS A 32 5.03 -4.02 7.22
N ASP A 33 4.14 -4.51 8.04
CA ASP A 33 3.09 -5.41 7.60
C ASP A 33 1.98 -4.60 6.92
N TYR A 34 2.03 -4.56 5.60
CA TYR A 34 1.07 -3.82 4.80
C TYR A 34 -0.33 -4.43 4.86
N SER A 35 -0.44 -5.76 5.05
CA SER A 35 -1.74 -6.41 5.19
C SER A 35 -2.43 -5.97 6.47
N GLN A 36 -1.70 -5.89 7.56
CA GLN A 36 -2.25 -5.42 8.82
C GLN A 36 -2.68 -3.95 8.75
N ILE A 37 -1.92 -3.11 8.02
CA ILE A 37 -2.31 -1.70 7.81
C ILE A 37 -3.66 -1.60 7.08
N ILE A 38 -3.88 -2.42 6.05
CA ILE A 38 -5.15 -2.45 5.33
C ILE A 38 -6.26 -3.01 6.23
N HIS A 39 -6.01 -4.11 6.93
CA HIS A 39 -6.96 -4.70 7.88
C HIS A 39 -7.46 -3.69 8.91
N ASP A 40 -6.55 -2.97 9.56
CA ASP A 40 -6.86 -2.00 10.61
C ASP A 40 -7.61 -0.75 10.07
N ALA A 41 -7.42 -0.44 8.79
CA ALA A 41 -8.04 0.71 8.14
C ALA A 41 -9.45 0.43 7.60
N ARG A 42 -9.83 -0.84 7.45
CA ARG A 42 -11.13 -1.27 6.90
C ARG A 42 -12.17 -1.49 8.00
N SER A 43 -13.42 -1.64 7.59
CA SER A 43 -14.51 -2.08 8.47
C SER A 43 -14.42 -3.58 8.76
N ASP A 44 -15.03 -4.01 9.86
CA ASP A 44 -15.15 -5.44 10.18
C ASP A 44 -15.86 -6.21 9.08
N GLU A 45 -16.85 -5.60 8.43
CA GLU A 45 -17.58 -6.18 7.29
C GLU A 45 -16.67 -6.41 6.09
N ASP A 46 -15.82 -5.42 5.74
CA ASP A 46 -14.86 -5.58 4.65
C ASP A 46 -13.84 -6.70 4.97
N ASN A 47 -13.39 -6.80 6.22
CA ASN A 47 -12.47 -7.85 6.66
C ASN A 47 -13.13 -9.24 6.65
N GLU A 48 -14.43 -9.33 6.85
CA GLU A 48 -15.17 -10.59 6.79
C GLU A 48 -15.30 -11.14 5.36
N TYR A 49 -15.50 -10.26 4.38
CA TYR A 49 -15.85 -10.69 3.01
C TYR A 49 -14.72 -10.55 1.98
N ASP A 50 -13.84 -9.60 2.13
CA ASP A 50 -12.81 -9.30 1.13
C ASP A 50 -11.41 -9.65 1.62
N MET A 51 -10.72 -10.49 0.86
CA MET A 51 -9.34 -10.90 1.16
C MET A 51 -8.36 -9.75 0.95
N ILE A 52 -7.27 -9.77 1.72
CA ILE A 52 -6.08 -8.98 1.50
C ILE A 52 -4.98 -9.89 1.01
N PHE A 53 -4.59 -9.75 -0.23
CA PHE A 53 -3.48 -10.47 -0.84
C PHE A 53 -2.17 -9.76 -0.57
N THR A 54 -1.11 -10.52 -0.28
CA THR A 54 0.21 -9.94 0.00
C THR A 54 1.34 -10.68 -0.67
N LYS A 55 2.42 -9.94 -0.94
CA LYS A 55 3.76 -10.49 -1.18
C LYS A 55 4.69 -9.96 -0.09
N GLY A 56 5.22 -10.86 0.71
CA GLY A 56 6.18 -10.53 1.76
C GLY A 56 7.58 -10.24 1.22
N GLU A 57 8.48 -9.77 2.09
CA GLU A 57 9.90 -9.57 1.75
C GLU A 57 10.63 -10.89 1.45
N ASP A 58 10.10 -12.01 1.96
CA ASP A 58 10.56 -13.37 1.65
C ASP A 58 10.12 -13.86 0.26
N GLY A 59 9.37 -13.04 -0.48
CA GLY A 59 8.86 -13.32 -1.82
C GLY A 59 7.63 -14.23 -1.86
N LYS A 60 7.10 -14.65 -0.72
CA LYS A 60 5.92 -15.50 -0.66
C LYS A 60 4.65 -14.69 -0.81
N PHE A 61 3.71 -15.28 -1.53
CA PHE A 61 2.33 -14.79 -1.59
C PHE A 61 1.53 -15.39 -0.44
N THR A 62 0.75 -14.55 0.22
CA THR A 62 -0.16 -14.93 1.29
C THR A 62 -1.47 -14.14 1.17
N ALA A 63 -2.50 -14.56 1.88
CA ALA A 63 -3.72 -13.79 2.04
C ALA A 63 -4.22 -13.87 3.48
N ILE A 64 -4.87 -12.81 3.92
CA ILE A 64 -5.60 -12.76 5.20
C ILE A 64 -7.01 -12.26 4.95
N ASP A 65 -7.88 -12.43 5.93
CA ASP A 65 -9.29 -12.02 5.90
C ASP A 65 -10.15 -12.74 4.85
N GLY A 66 -11.42 -12.43 4.81
CA GLY A 66 -12.37 -13.05 3.90
C GLY A 66 -12.30 -14.56 3.92
N TYR A 67 -12.33 -15.16 2.76
CA TYR A 67 -12.25 -16.61 2.55
C TYR A 67 -10.81 -17.13 2.37
N SER A 68 -9.81 -16.37 2.84
CA SER A 68 -8.38 -16.69 2.64
C SER A 68 -7.99 -18.08 3.15
N ALA A 69 -8.64 -18.59 4.22
CA ALA A 69 -8.39 -19.91 4.78
C ALA A 69 -8.82 -21.06 3.85
N GLU A 70 -9.59 -20.78 2.81
CA GLU A 70 -10.05 -21.78 1.83
C GLU A 70 -9.08 -21.95 0.66
N TYR A 71 -8.07 -21.08 0.56
CA TYR A 71 -7.10 -21.08 -0.54
C TYR A 71 -5.87 -21.90 -0.22
N GLU A 72 -5.56 -22.82 -1.12
CA GLU A 72 -4.26 -23.50 -1.11
C GLU A 72 -3.17 -22.58 -1.72
N ALA A 73 -1.91 -22.79 -1.33
CA ALA A 73 -0.80 -21.92 -1.73
C ALA A 73 -0.64 -21.78 -3.25
N ASP A 74 -0.87 -22.86 -4.00
CA ASP A 74 -0.76 -22.84 -5.47
C ASP A 74 -1.90 -22.04 -6.11
N GLN A 75 -3.12 -22.17 -5.59
CA GLN A 75 -4.29 -21.39 -6.03
C GLN A 75 -4.08 -19.91 -5.75
N LEU A 76 -3.54 -19.57 -4.58
CA LEU A 76 -3.25 -18.21 -4.19
C LEU A 76 -2.18 -17.57 -5.10
N ASN A 77 -1.15 -18.33 -5.46
CA ASN A 77 -0.12 -17.87 -6.39
C ASN A 77 -0.70 -17.55 -7.77
N GLU A 78 -1.59 -18.42 -8.28
CA GLU A 78 -2.28 -18.22 -9.55
C GLU A 78 -3.20 -17.00 -9.51
N GLU A 79 -4.04 -16.88 -8.48
CA GLU A 79 -4.95 -15.75 -8.29
C GLU A 79 -4.22 -14.41 -8.26
N ILE A 80 -3.13 -14.32 -7.50
CA ILE A 80 -2.36 -13.09 -7.40
C ILE A 80 -1.67 -12.75 -8.73
N ARG A 81 -1.02 -13.73 -9.34
CA ARG A 81 -0.17 -13.48 -10.51
C ARG A 81 -0.96 -13.27 -11.79
N ASP A 82 -2.04 -14.03 -11.97
CA ASP A 82 -2.77 -14.08 -13.22
C ASP A 82 -4.03 -13.18 -13.21
N ILE A 83 -4.51 -12.79 -12.03
CA ILE A 83 -5.71 -11.96 -11.90
C ILE A 83 -5.38 -10.62 -11.23
N LEU A 84 -4.91 -10.63 -9.97
CA LEU A 84 -4.76 -9.42 -9.19
C LEU A 84 -3.71 -8.46 -9.77
N MET A 85 -2.52 -8.95 -10.12
CA MET A 85 -1.44 -8.10 -10.63
C MET A 85 -1.77 -7.49 -11.99
N PRO A 86 -2.28 -8.23 -12.98
CA PRO A 86 -2.75 -7.66 -14.23
C PRO A 86 -3.87 -6.64 -14.05
N LEU A 87 -4.80 -6.88 -13.13
CA LEU A 87 -5.89 -5.94 -12.83
C LEU A 87 -5.34 -4.59 -12.31
N LEU A 88 -4.30 -4.62 -11.47
CA LEU A 88 -3.61 -3.43 -10.99
C LEU A 88 -2.61 -2.83 -12.00
N ASN A 89 -2.49 -3.39 -13.19
CA ASN A 89 -1.48 -3.06 -14.21
C ASN A 89 -0.04 -3.19 -13.70
N LEU A 90 0.22 -4.13 -12.78
CA LEU A 90 1.53 -4.38 -12.21
C LEU A 90 2.16 -5.63 -12.80
N GLU A 91 3.45 -5.54 -13.13
CA GLU A 91 4.26 -6.63 -13.67
C GLU A 91 5.33 -7.10 -12.68
N ASP A 92 5.72 -8.35 -12.77
CA ASP A 92 6.84 -8.89 -11.99
C ASP A 92 8.11 -8.05 -12.20
N GLY A 93 8.81 -7.78 -11.09
CA GLY A 93 10.02 -6.96 -11.11
C GLY A 93 9.78 -5.46 -10.91
N GLN A 94 8.56 -4.98 -11.01
CA GLN A 94 8.23 -3.59 -10.69
C GLN A 94 8.12 -3.32 -9.19
N TYR A 95 7.84 -4.35 -8.40
CA TYR A 95 7.63 -4.24 -6.95
C TYR A 95 8.41 -5.31 -6.18
N THR A 96 8.69 -5.03 -4.92
CA THR A 96 9.32 -5.99 -3.98
C THR A 96 8.29 -6.60 -3.05
N THR A 97 7.44 -5.78 -2.45
CA THR A 97 6.36 -6.21 -1.56
C THR A 97 5.08 -5.44 -1.88
N PHE A 98 3.95 -6.04 -1.56
CA PHE A 98 2.66 -5.35 -1.63
C PHE A 98 1.65 -5.97 -0.66
N ALA A 99 0.59 -5.22 -0.38
CA ALA A 99 -0.69 -5.73 0.07
C ALA A 99 -1.79 -5.05 -0.74
N ALA A 100 -2.76 -5.81 -1.18
CA ALA A 100 -3.89 -5.28 -1.94
C ALA A 100 -5.18 -6.04 -1.64
N SER A 101 -6.28 -5.31 -1.59
CA SER A 101 -7.62 -5.86 -1.51
C SER A 101 -8.50 -5.19 -2.54
N ILE A 102 -9.26 -6.00 -3.24
CA ILE A 102 -10.23 -5.55 -4.25
C ILE A 102 -11.54 -6.19 -3.89
N SER A 103 -12.63 -5.43 -3.90
CA SER A 103 -13.94 -5.97 -3.64
C SER A 103 -14.33 -6.98 -4.72
N SER A 104 -14.74 -8.16 -4.28
CA SER A 104 -15.28 -9.20 -5.14
C SER A 104 -16.74 -9.00 -5.47
N MET A 105 -17.42 -8.05 -4.82
CA MET A 105 -18.84 -7.81 -5.00
C MET A 105 -19.12 -6.85 -6.17
N MET A 106 -19.93 -7.28 -7.12
CA MET A 106 -20.35 -6.45 -8.28
C MET A 106 -21.11 -5.18 -7.89
N VAL A 107 -21.60 -5.07 -6.67
CA VAL A 107 -22.36 -3.91 -6.16
C VAL A 107 -21.53 -2.96 -5.31
N ARG A 108 -20.29 -3.31 -5.03
CA ARG A 108 -19.32 -2.50 -4.27
C ARG A 108 -18.01 -2.49 -5.05
N SER A 109 -17.70 -1.34 -5.61
CA SER A 109 -16.42 -1.17 -6.29
C SER A 109 -15.48 -0.40 -5.37
N TYR A 110 -14.56 -1.11 -4.74
CA TYR A 110 -13.43 -0.48 -4.07
C TYR A 110 -12.16 -1.30 -4.27
N ALA A 111 -11.04 -0.63 -4.25
CA ALA A 111 -9.73 -1.25 -4.16
C ALA A 111 -8.84 -0.44 -3.24
N VAL A 112 -8.01 -1.12 -2.48
CA VAL A 112 -6.95 -0.52 -1.69
C VAL A 112 -5.68 -1.31 -1.93
N ALA A 113 -4.57 -0.62 -2.20
CA ALA A 113 -3.28 -1.25 -2.40
C ALA A 113 -2.16 -0.42 -1.77
N ILE A 114 -1.21 -1.10 -1.17
CA ILE A 114 0.06 -0.55 -0.71
C ILE A 114 1.15 -1.33 -1.43
N VAL A 115 1.95 -0.65 -2.23
CA VAL A 115 2.98 -1.28 -3.06
C VAL A 115 4.32 -0.64 -2.76
N LYS A 116 5.33 -1.48 -2.47
CA LYS A 116 6.73 -1.04 -2.38
C LYS A 116 7.40 -1.27 -3.73
N PRO A 117 7.69 -0.20 -4.48
CA PRO A 117 8.35 -0.35 -5.78
C PRO A 117 9.72 -0.99 -5.64
N ALA A 118 10.16 -1.72 -6.65
CA ALA A 118 11.54 -2.09 -6.81
C ALA A 118 12.41 -0.83 -7.07
N GLU A 119 13.72 -0.96 -6.88
CA GLU A 119 14.64 0.15 -7.09
C GLU A 119 14.49 0.72 -8.52
N GLY A 120 14.30 2.03 -8.62
CA GLY A 120 14.11 2.73 -9.89
C GLY A 120 12.74 2.56 -10.56
N LYS A 121 11.78 1.85 -9.93
CA LYS A 121 10.47 1.54 -10.50
C LYS A 121 9.31 2.37 -9.93
N THR A 122 9.60 3.37 -9.11
CA THR A 122 8.56 4.18 -8.45
C THR A 122 7.59 4.84 -9.42
N ASP A 123 8.11 5.45 -10.50
CA ASP A 123 7.28 6.15 -11.47
C ASP A 123 6.42 5.17 -12.30
N GLU A 124 6.97 3.99 -12.63
CA GLU A 124 6.24 2.95 -13.35
C GLU A 124 5.08 2.41 -12.51
N VAL A 125 5.34 2.06 -11.24
CA VAL A 125 4.31 1.57 -10.31
C VAL A 125 3.24 2.64 -10.09
N LYS A 126 3.63 3.89 -9.91
CA LYS A 126 2.68 4.98 -9.74
C LYS A 126 1.79 5.14 -10.97
N ALA A 127 2.36 5.15 -12.17
CA ALA A 127 1.61 5.26 -13.42
C ALA A 127 0.64 4.08 -13.61
N ALA A 128 1.05 2.86 -13.28
CA ALA A 128 0.20 1.66 -13.33
C ALA A 128 -1.04 1.80 -12.43
N LEU A 129 -0.85 2.19 -11.18
CA LEU A 129 -1.95 2.35 -10.22
C LEU A 129 -2.86 3.53 -10.59
N GLU A 130 -2.32 4.63 -11.10
CA GLU A 130 -3.11 5.77 -11.61
C GLU A 130 -3.97 5.35 -12.82
N ALA A 131 -3.43 4.53 -13.72
CA ALA A 131 -4.17 3.99 -14.86
C ALA A 131 -5.31 3.06 -14.41
N TYR A 132 -5.08 2.23 -13.40
CA TYR A 132 -6.13 1.41 -12.79
C TYR A 132 -7.27 2.27 -12.25
N VAL A 133 -6.96 3.27 -11.43
CA VAL A 133 -7.97 4.19 -10.87
C VAL A 133 -8.77 4.89 -11.98
N ALA A 134 -8.10 5.35 -13.04
CA ALA A 134 -8.77 6.01 -14.16
C ALA A 134 -9.72 5.05 -14.91
N SER A 135 -9.33 3.79 -15.10
CA SER A 135 -10.18 2.79 -15.75
C SER A 135 -11.42 2.45 -14.93
N GLU A 136 -11.26 2.33 -13.61
CA GLU A 136 -12.39 2.09 -12.71
C GLU A 136 -13.39 3.26 -12.70
N GLN A 137 -12.89 4.50 -12.70
CA GLN A 137 -13.76 5.67 -12.78
C GLN A 137 -14.56 5.73 -14.08
N GLN A 138 -13.96 5.36 -15.21
CA GLN A 138 -14.67 5.30 -16.50
C GLN A 138 -15.72 4.21 -16.55
N SER A 139 -15.51 3.10 -15.86
CA SER A 139 -16.48 1.99 -15.85
C SER A 139 -17.74 2.28 -15.04
N MET A 140 -17.72 3.31 -14.21
CA MET A 140 -18.85 3.73 -13.37
C MET A 140 -19.70 4.86 -13.99
N GLU A 141 -19.30 5.42 -15.12
CA GLU A 141 -20.07 6.44 -15.87
C GLU A 141 -21.03 5.81 -16.89
#